data_ea8cb83845763f759be004d73258edb4
#
_entry.id   ea8cb83845763f759be004d73258edb4
#
_cell.length_a   1.000
_cell.length_b   1.000
_cell.length_c   1.000
_cell.angle_alpha   90.00
_cell.angle_beta   90.00
_cell.angle_gamma   90.00
#
_symmetry.space_group_name_H-M   'P 1'
#
loop_
_entity.id
_entity.type
_entity.pdbx_description
1 polymer ?
#
loop_
_entity_poly.entity_id
_entity_poly.type
_entity_poly.pdbx_seq_one_letter_code
_entity_poly.pdbx_strand_id
1 'polypeptide(L)'
;MREIVWRPRAVADVDGILSYIVLEYRSPKAAQSCADAISQAVERVAELPETGRLFADDDLERTYRRVLAKNYWIYYSYDADTITVWRVFHTSQDHDTYGFALLEE
;
A
#
# COMPACT_ATOMS: atom_id res chain seq x y z
N MET A 1 9.73 -5.05 -15.82
CA MET A 1 9.12 -4.70 -14.51
C MET A 1 9.30 -3.22 -14.26
N ARG A 2 8.27 -2.53 -13.80
CA ARG A 2 8.34 -1.11 -13.50
C ARG A 2 9.19 -0.86 -12.27
N GLU A 3 9.82 0.29 -12.21
CA GLU A 3 10.53 0.74 -11.02
C GLU A 3 9.53 1.00 -9.90
N ILE A 4 9.84 0.56 -8.69
CA ILE A 4 8.97 0.75 -7.52
C ILE A 4 9.46 1.95 -6.73
N VAL A 5 8.57 2.93 -6.55
CA VAL A 5 8.85 4.14 -5.77
C VAL A 5 7.92 4.15 -4.56
N TRP A 6 8.51 4.20 -3.38
CA TRP A 6 7.79 4.29 -2.11
C TRP A 6 7.75 5.73 -1.65
N ARG A 7 6.55 6.28 -1.52
CA ARG A 7 6.40 7.62 -0.94
C ARG A 7 6.72 7.57 0.55
N PRO A 8 7.22 8.67 1.12
CA PRO A 8 7.60 8.70 2.54
C PRO A 8 6.49 8.27 3.49
N ARG A 9 5.25 8.64 3.21
CA ARG A 9 4.11 8.26 4.05
C ARG A 9 3.82 6.76 4.00
N ALA A 10 4.01 6.14 2.84
CA ALA A 10 3.86 4.69 2.71
C ALA A 10 4.94 3.96 3.50
N VAL A 11 6.18 4.44 3.46
CA VAL A 11 7.26 3.88 4.27
C VAL A 11 6.92 3.99 5.76
N ALA A 12 6.44 5.15 6.19
CA ALA A 12 6.04 5.35 7.59
C ALA A 12 4.88 4.42 7.99
N ASP A 13 3.91 4.22 7.09
CA ASP A 13 2.81 3.29 7.34
C ASP A 13 3.34 1.88 7.61
N VAL A 14 4.24 1.39 6.75
CA VAL A 14 4.79 0.03 6.90
C VAL A 14 5.62 -0.08 8.17
N ASP A 15 6.46 0.90 8.46
CA ASP A 15 7.26 0.91 9.69
C ASP A 15 6.36 0.84 10.92
N GLY A 16 5.26 1.59 10.93
CA GLY A 16 4.30 1.56 12.03
C GLY A 16 3.61 0.21 12.17
N ILE A 17 3.21 -0.40 11.05
CA ILE A 17 2.57 -1.71 11.01
C ILE A 17 3.52 -2.77 11.59
N LEU A 18 4.76 -2.81 11.12
CA LEU A 18 5.72 -3.82 11.55
C LEU A 18 6.10 -3.65 13.03
N SER A 19 6.28 -2.41 13.46
CA SER A 19 6.56 -2.10 14.87
C SER A 19 5.40 -2.55 15.76
N TYR A 20 4.16 -2.29 15.36
CA TYR A 20 2.98 -2.72 16.08
C TYR A 20 2.95 -4.25 16.24
N ILE A 21 3.21 -4.98 15.16
CA ILE A 21 3.19 -6.45 15.18
C ILE A 21 4.25 -6.98 16.15
N VAL A 22 5.48 -6.43 16.11
CA VAL A 22 6.55 -6.86 17.00
C VAL A 22 6.18 -6.59 18.47
N LEU A 23 5.68 -5.39 18.76
CA LEU A 23 5.41 -4.97 20.14
C LEU A 23 4.17 -5.65 20.74
N GLU A 24 3.08 -5.74 19.95
CA GLU A 24 1.82 -6.28 20.45
C GLU A 24 1.80 -7.81 20.48
N TYR A 25 2.33 -8.44 19.43
CA TYR A 25 2.31 -9.91 19.33
C TYR A 25 3.64 -10.55 19.72
N ARG A 26 4.65 -9.73 20.03
CA ARG A 26 5.98 -10.19 20.39
C ARG A 26 6.52 -11.24 19.42
N SER A 27 6.27 -11.01 18.14
CA SER A 27 6.62 -11.98 17.10
C SER A 27 7.34 -11.30 15.93
N PRO A 28 8.68 -11.29 15.96
CA PRO A 28 9.44 -10.85 14.80
C PRO A 28 9.13 -11.67 13.54
N LYS A 29 8.79 -12.96 13.72
CA LYS A 29 8.40 -13.82 12.61
C LYS A 29 7.11 -13.36 11.95
N ALA A 30 6.11 -12.95 12.73
CA ALA A 30 4.86 -12.43 12.18
C ALA A 30 5.09 -11.11 11.44
N ALA A 31 5.97 -10.25 11.96
CA ALA A 31 6.33 -9.01 11.28
C ALA A 31 7.03 -9.29 9.96
N GLN A 32 7.95 -10.25 9.93
CA GLN A 32 8.64 -10.63 8.69
C GLN A 32 7.65 -11.18 7.66
N SER A 33 6.73 -12.03 8.08
CA SER A 33 5.69 -12.57 7.20
C SER A 33 4.83 -11.46 6.59
N CYS A 34 4.48 -10.45 7.39
CA CYS A 34 3.72 -9.30 6.90
C CYS A 34 4.54 -8.48 5.91
N ALA A 35 5.80 -8.20 6.22
CA ALA A 35 6.70 -7.47 5.32
C ALA A 35 6.84 -8.19 3.98
N ASP A 36 7.00 -9.51 4.00
CA ASP A 36 7.12 -10.32 2.79
C ASP A 36 5.84 -10.25 1.96
N ALA A 37 4.68 -10.33 2.59
CA ALA A 37 3.40 -10.26 1.89
C ALA A 37 3.22 -8.90 1.20
N ILE A 38 3.59 -7.81 1.86
CA ILE A 38 3.52 -6.46 1.30
C ILE A 38 4.48 -6.34 0.11
N SER A 39 5.73 -6.78 0.27
CA SER A 39 6.72 -6.74 -0.80
C SER A 39 6.28 -7.53 -2.02
N GLN A 40 5.77 -8.74 -1.82
CA GLN A 40 5.30 -9.59 -2.92
C GLN A 40 4.12 -8.97 -3.65
N ALA A 41 3.19 -8.34 -2.92
CA ALA A 41 2.06 -7.66 -3.54
C ALA A 41 2.50 -6.49 -4.40
N VAL A 42 3.46 -5.70 -3.92
CA VAL A 42 3.99 -4.55 -4.67
C VAL A 42 4.74 -5.03 -5.92
N GLU A 43 5.56 -6.07 -5.80
CA GLU A 43 6.27 -6.63 -6.95
C GLU A 43 5.29 -7.15 -8.02
N ARG A 44 4.21 -7.78 -7.58
CA ARG A 44 3.20 -8.30 -8.51
C ARG A 44 2.54 -7.17 -9.30
N VAL A 45 2.17 -6.07 -8.65
CA VAL A 45 1.56 -4.95 -9.36
C VAL A 45 2.59 -4.16 -10.18
N ALA A 46 3.88 -4.23 -9.83
CA ALA A 46 4.92 -3.65 -10.67
C ALA A 46 5.03 -4.36 -12.02
N GLU A 47 4.74 -5.65 -12.07
CA GLU A 47 4.69 -6.42 -13.31
C GLU A 47 3.35 -6.29 -14.02
N LEU A 48 2.25 -6.37 -13.27
CA LEU A 48 0.88 -6.34 -13.77
C LEU A 48 0.08 -5.29 -13.01
N PRO A 49 0.26 -4.00 -13.33
CA PRO A 49 -0.31 -2.93 -12.52
C PRO A 49 -1.84 -2.88 -12.52
N GLU A 50 -2.48 -3.50 -13.50
CA GLU A 50 -3.93 -3.56 -13.57
C GLU A 50 -4.53 -4.63 -12.66
N THR A 51 -3.70 -5.40 -11.96
CA THR A 51 -4.13 -6.44 -11.00
C THR A 51 -4.92 -5.83 -9.85
N GLY A 52 -4.52 -4.66 -9.38
CA GLY A 52 -5.18 -3.99 -8.28
C GLY A 52 -6.57 -3.47 -8.65
N ARG A 53 -7.44 -3.40 -7.64
CA ARG A 53 -8.78 -2.87 -7.80
C ARG A 53 -8.72 -1.36 -8.03
N LEU A 54 -9.45 -0.90 -9.05
CA LEU A 54 -9.54 0.52 -9.37
C LEU A 54 -10.17 1.28 -8.18
N PHE A 55 -9.49 2.35 -7.79
CA PHE A 55 -9.93 3.24 -6.74
C PHE A 55 -9.79 4.65 -7.27
N ALA A 56 -10.88 5.20 -7.81
CA ALA A 56 -10.89 6.50 -8.45
C ALA A 56 -12.03 7.35 -7.90
N ASP A 57 -11.75 8.62 -7.76
CA ASP A 57 -12.74 9.63 -7.41
C ASP A 57 -12.60 10.78 -8.40
N ASP A 58 -13.71 11.37 -8.82
CA ASP A 58 -13.71 12.45 -9.78
C ASP A 58 -12.93 13.68 -9.29
N ASP A 59 -12.77 13.81 -7.99
CA ASP A 59 -12.02 14.91 -7.39
C ASP A 59 -10.52 14.68 -7.34
N LEU A 60 -10.05 13.48 -7.71
CA LEU A 60 -8.63 13.15 -7.71
C LEU A 60 -7.99 13.47 -9.06
N GLU A 61 -6.78 14.03 -9.01
CA GLU A 61 -6.03 14.37 -10.22
C GLU A 61 -5.47 13.14 -10.93
N ARG A 62 -5.40 12.00 -10.26
CA ARG A 62 -4.87 10.77 -10.82
C ARG A 62 -5.68 9.58 -10.39
N THR A 63 -5.55 8.51 -11.17
CA THR A 63 -6.23 7.26 -10.89
C THR A 63 -5.38 6.41 -9.96
N TYR A 64 -5.99 5.96 -8.87
CA TYR A 64 -5.38 5.07 -7.91
C TYR A 64 -5.96 3.67 -8.04
N ARG A 65 -5.13 2.69 -7.70
CA ARG A 65 -5.57 1.30 -7.51
C ARG A 65 -5.13 0.85 -6.13
N ARG A 66 -5.73 -0.21 -5.65
CA ARG A 66 -5.33 -0.82 -4.39
C ARG A 66 -5.26 -2.34 -4.53
N VAL A 67 -4.32 -2.94 -3.81
CA VAL A 67 -4.15 -4.38 -3.77
C VAL A 67 -4.07 -4.82 -2.32
N LEU A 68 -4.60 -6.02 -2.06
CA LEU A 68 -4.64 -6.57 -0.70
C LEU A 68 -3.38 -7.38 -0.42
N ALA A 69 -2.78 -7.17 0.75
CA ALA A 69 -1.71 -7.99 1.30
C ALA A 69 -2.08 -8.30 2.75
N LYS A 70 -2.48 -9.54 3.04
CA LYS A 70 -3.04 -9.91 4.34
C LYS A 70 -4.23 -9.00 4.69
N ASN A 71 -4.15 -8.29 5.80
CA ASN A 71 -5.21 -7.38 6.26
C ASN A 71 -4.92 -5.92 5.93
N TYR A 72 -4.12 -5.68 4.90
CA TYR A 72 -3.71 -4.33 4.54
C TYR A 72 -4.00 -4.03 3.09
N TRP A 73 -4.49 -2.81 2.83
CA TRP A 73 -4.67 -2.27 1.49
C TRP A 73 -3.46 -1.42 1.13
N ILE A 74 -2.85 -1.72 -0.02
CA ILE A 74 -1.74 -0.95 -0.57
C ILE A 74 -2.29 -0.09 -1.69
N TYR A 75 -2.19 1.22 -1.55
CA TYR A 75 -2.67 2.19 -2.53
C TYR A 75 -1.53 2.63 -3.41
N TYR A 76 -1.72 2.52 -4.72
CA TYR A 76 -0.66 2.83 -5.68
C TYR A 76 -1.23 3.48 -6.94
N SER A 77 -0.35 4.16 -7.67
CA SER A 77 -0.61 4.61 -9.04
C SER A 77 0.55 4.14 -9.91
N TYR A 78 0.41 4.26 -11.22
CA TYR A 78 1.47 3.82 -12.12
C TYR A 78 1.42 4.55 -13.44
N ASP A 79 2.57 4.53 -14.11
CA ASP A 79 2.70 4.93 -15.51
C ASP A 79 3.47 3.84 -16.25
N ALA A 80 4.02 4.15 -17.42
CA ALA A 80 4.72 3.15 -18.25
C ALA A 80 5.98 2.62 -17.57
N ASP A 81 6.62 3.42 -16.72
CA ASP A 81 7.95 3.11 -16.17
C ASP A 81 7.96 2.86 -14.67
N THR A 82 6.96 3.31 -13.94
CA THR A 82 7.02 3.42 -12.49
C THR A 82 5.72 2.99 -11.84
N ILE A 83 5.82 2.28 -10.72
CA ILE A 83 4.77 2.08 -9.72
C ILE A 83 5.09 2.99 -8.55
N THR A 84 4.12 3.79 -8.10
CA THR A 84 4.27 4.65 -6.94
C THR A 84 3.34 4.16 -5.84
N VAL A 85 3.91 3.76 -4.69
CA VAL A 85 3.14 3.33 -3.52
C VAL A 85 2.90 4.55 -2.63
N TRP A 86 1.63 4.90 -2.42
CA TRP A 86 1.23 6.12 -1.72
C TRP A 86 0.93 5.90 -0.25
N ARG A 87 0.17 4.87 0.07
CA ARG A 87 -0.22 4.57 1.45
C ARG A 87 -0.45 3.07 1.63
N VAL A 88 -0.34 2.63 2.88
CA VAL A 88 -0.69 1.27 3.30
C VAL A 88 -1.56 1.37 4.54
N PHE A 89 -2.79 0.84 4.46
CA PHE A 89 -3.77 0.95 5.55
C PHE A 89 -4.32 -0.42 5.94
N HIS A 90 -4.61 -0.59 7.22
CA HIS A 90 -5.35 -1.77 7.68
C HIS A 90 -6.77 -1.75 7.12
N THR A 91 -7.30 -2.93 6.79
CA THR A 91 -8.65 -3.04 6.18
C THR A 91 -9.76 -2.52 7.08
N SER A 92 -9.53 -2.46 8.40
CA SER A 92 -10.52 -1.94 9.35
C SER A 92 -10.61 -0.41 9.36
N GLN A 93 -9.66 0.30 8.73
CA GLN A 93 -9.70 1.75 8.67
C GLN A 93 -10.68 2.22 7.60
N ASP A 94 -11.38 3.32 7.86
CA ASP A 94 -12.35 3.89 6.92
C ASP A 94 -11.64 4.75 5.88
N HIS A 95 -11.24 4.13 4.78
CA HIS A 95 -10.54 4.83 3.68
C HIS A 95 -11.50 5.57 2.77
N ASP A 96 -12.75 5.11 2.69
CA ASP A 96 -13.71 5.71 1.78
C ASP A 96 -14.08 7.13 2.19
N THR A 97 -14.00 7.42 3.49
CA THR A 97 -14.31 8.76 4.00
C THR A 97 -13.09 9.69 4.03
N TYR A 98 -11.91 9.15 4.40
CA TYR A 98 -10.72 9.98 4.64
C TYR A 98 -9.56 9.70 3.70
N GLY A 99 -9.62 8.60 2.96
CA GLY A 99 -8.48 8.12 2.19
C GLY A 99 -8.01 9.10 1.12
N PHE A 100 -8.93 9.80 0.48
CA PHE A 100 -8.60 10.73 -0.60
C PHE A 100 -7.70 11.86 -0.14
N ALA A 101 -8.07 12.51 0.96
CA ALA A 101 -7.28 13.60 1.51
C ALA A 101 -5.88 13.13 1.93
N LEU A 102 -5.77 11.89 2.40
CA LEU A 102 -4.50 11.32 2.82
C LEU A 102 -3.60 10.95 1.65
N LEU A 103 -4.20 10.56 0.51
CA LEU A 103 -3.44 10.17 -0.67
C LEU A 103 -2.77 11.37 -1.36
N GLU A 104 -3.42 12.52 -1.34
CA GLU A 104 -2.93 13.72 -2.02
C GLU A 104 -1.88 14.52 -1.24
N GLU A 105 -1.65 14.19 0.00
CA GLU A 105 -0.66 14.88 0.81
C GLU A 105 0.78 14.49 0.50
#